data_285511330de6d41a7cc4a3fb25d306bf
#
_entry.id   285511330de6d41a7cc4a3fb25d306bf
#
_cell.length_a   1.000
_cell.length_b   1.000
_cell.length_c   1.000
_cell.angle_alpha   90.00
_cell.angle_beta   90.00
_cell.angle_gamma   90.00
#
_symmetry.space_group_name_H-M   'P 1'
#
loop_
_entity.id
_entity.type
_entity.pdbx_description
1 polymer ?
#
loop_
_entity_poly.entity_id
_entity_poly.type
_entity_poly.pdbx_seq_one_letter_code
_entity_poly.pdbx_strand_id
1 'polypeptide(L)'
;LCEVYLLTSEGKKIKLQLFTDMIEDELWMRLVDDNDNLVSNIFDRVRVMPDPSTPPEFPSYRSDEDLTEGILSFHQVLPYQEPDKYDPVKGHPKDKAFRLTSRVSSSLEKTTRINWDGNPERMRNLEGSFMQKENFVGSVSIEEGLNSKVSQALSVSEPISNAGFVASFDSSTLVWKEYWEKSGVVLDDDLLEKIWYHNLYFFNCAVKDGVNTPGLFANWSYNDIGTAWHGDYHMNYNTQQPFWLTFSSNHLEKNLSYVNLVEFLLPLSRKWAKEYYNLPGAYFPHSAYPVVMTMNSYPVPHWGWEICETPWTVQGLWWHYLYS
;
A
#
# COMPACT_ATOMS: atom_id res chain seq x y z
N LEU A 1 6.94 5.76 -14.87
CA LEU A 1 7.44 4.55 -15.52
C LEU A 1 8.86 4.26 -15.06
N CYS A 2 9.10 3.05 -14.61
CA CYS A 2 10.43 2.52 -14.32
C CYS A 2 10.87 1.63 -15.49
N GLU A 3 12.13 1.75 -15.93
CA GLU A 3 12.71 0.92 -16.97
C GLU A 3 13.94 0.18 -16.43
N VAL A 4 13.92 -1.13 -16.53
CA VAL A 4 15.06 -2.00 -16.19
C VAL A 4 15.67 -2.52 -17.47
N TYR A 5 16.91 -2.14 -17.74
CA TYR A 5 17.63 -2.57 -18.94
C TYR A 5 18.24 -3.94 -18.73
N LEU A 6 17.89 -4.87 -19.59
CA LEU A 6 18.34 -6.26 -19.59
C LEU A 6 19.19 -6.54 -20.81
N LEU A 7 20.25 -7.34 -20.63
CA LEU A 7 21.06 -7.85 -21.72
C LEU A 7 20.93 -9.37 -21.73
N THR A 8 20.41 -9.92 -22.82
CA THR A 8 20.30 -11.37 -22.97
C THR A 8 21.68 -12.00 -23.20
N SER A 9 21.79 -13.30 -23.00
CA SER A 9 23.02 -14.06 -23.30
C SER A 9 23.46 -13.97 -24.77
N GLU A 10 22.53 -13.64 -25.66
CA GLU A 10 22.77 -13.43 -27.10
C GLU A 10 23.17 -11.98 -27.43
N GLY A 11 23.30 -11.11 -26.42
CA GLY A 11 23.66 -9.71 -26.59
C GLY A 11 22.50 -8.79 -27.01
N LYS A 12 21.26 -9.27 -27.01
CA LYS A 12 20.07 -8.45 -27.31
C LYS A 12 19.72 -7.58 -26.09
N LYS A 13 19.50 -6.29 -26.32
CA LYS A 13 18.99 -5.35 -25.30
C LYS A 13 17.47 -5.43 -25.26
N ILE A 14 16.93 -5.48 -24.06
CA ILE A 14 15.49 -5.52 -23.78
C ILE A 14 15.24 -4.62 -22.58
N LYS A 15 14.09 -3.97 -22.54
CA LYS A 15 13.63 -3.19 -21.40
C LYS A 15 12.47 -3.91 -20.73
N LEU A 16 12.52 -4.05 -19.41
CA LEU A 16 11.35 -4.32 -18.60
C LEU A 16 10.79 -2.97 -18.15
N GLN A 17 9.64 -2.61 -18.67
CA GLN A 17 8.89 -1.42 -18.25
C GLN A 17 7.89 -1.80 -17.18
N LEU A 18 7.83 -1.02 -16.09
CA LEU A 18 6.88 -1.24 -15.00
C LEU A 18 6.43 0.08 -14.37
N PHE A 19 5.19 0.12 -13.90
CA PHE A 19 4.63 1.24 -13.15
C PHE A 19 3.49 0.77 -12.25
N THR A 20 3.26 1.49 -11.15
CA THR A 20 2.05 1.37 -10.33
C THR A 20 0.96 2.25 -10.89
N ASP A 21 -0.24 1.70 -11.06
CA ASP A 21 -1.40 2.46 -11.47
C ASP A 21 -1.78 3.49 -10.40
N MET A 22 -2.19 4.68 -10.83
CA MET A 22 -2.59 5.75 -9.92
C MET A 22 -4.07 5.69 -9.51
N ILE A 23 -4.85 4.85 -10.16
CA ILE A 23 -6.30 4.70 -9.95
C ILE A 23 -6.59 3.38 -9.25
N GLU A 24 -6.04 2.29 -9.77
CA GLU A 24 -6.23 0.93 -9.25
C GLU A 24 -5.02 0.48 -8.43
N ASP A 25 -5.22 -0.46 -7.52
CA ASP A 25 -4.13 -1.04 -6.71
C ASP A 25 -3.41 -2.14 -7.50
N GLU A 26 -2.79 -1.76 -8.60
CA GLU A 26 -2.19 -2.65 -9.58
C GLU A 26 -0.80 -2.16 -10.03
N LEU A 27 0.14 -3.09 -10.13
CA LEU A 27 1.45 -2.92 -10.76
C LEU A 27 1.40 -3.54 -12.15
N TRP A 28 1.67 -2.77 -13.18
CA TRP A 28 1.78 -3.23 -14.56
C TRP A 28 3.22 -3.43 -14.98
N MET A 29 3.46 -4.39 -15.87
CA MET A 29 4.77 -4.66 -16.44
C MET A 29 4.69 -5.20 -17.88
N ARG A 30 5.72 -4.89 -18.70
CA ARG A 30 5.87 -5.47 -20.04
C ARG A 30 7.34 -5.51 -20.47
N LEU A 31 7.66 -6.39 -21.42
CA LEU A 31 8.97 -6.44 -22.07
C LEU A 31 8.90 -5.78 -23.44
N VAL A 32 9.84 -4.87 -23.71
CA VAL A 32 9.94 -4.14 -24.98
C VAL A 32 11.39 -4.04 -25.47
N ASP A 33 11.57 -3.76 -26.76
CA ASP A 33 12.86 -3.37 -27.35
C ASP A 33 13.20 -1.89 -27.14
N ASP A 34 14.29 -1.42 -27.73
CA ASP A 34 14.71 -0.01 -27.64
C ASP A 34 13.70 0.97 -28.30
N ASN A 35 12.80 0.48 -29.15
CA ASN A 35 11.76 1.26 -29.84
C ASN A 35 10.37 1.09 -29.20
N ASP A 36 10.31 0.52 -27.99
CA ASP A 36 9.08 0.22 -27.25
C ASP A 36 8.13 -0.79 -27.92
N ASN A 37 8.60 -1.56 -28.88
CA ASN A 37 7.85 -2.70 -29.42
C ASN A 37 7.89 -3.88 -28.46
N LEU A 38 6.77 -4.57 -28.28
CA LEU A 38 6.72 -5.79 -27.49
C LEU A 38 7.70 -6.83 -28.02
N VAL A 39 8.37 -7.52 -27.09
CA VAL A 39 9.28 -8.61 -27.40
C VAL A 39 8.84 -9.90 -26.72
N SER A 40 9.32 -11.01 -27.26
CA SER A 40 9.08 -12.33 -26.72
C SER A 40 9.55 -12.44 -25.27
N ASN A 41 8.78 -13.15 -24.47
CA ASN A 41 9.06 -13.44 -23.09
C ASN A 41 10.43 -14.12 -22.93
N ILE A 42 11.26 -13.54 -22.07
CA ILE A 42 12.58 -14.09 -21.71
C ILE A 42 12.55 -14.84 -20.38
N PHE A 43 11.45 -14.77 -19.65
CA PHE A 43 11.29 -15.46 -18.38
C PHE A 43 10.85 -16.90 -18.62
N ASP A 44 11.31 -17.81 -17.78
CA ASP A 44 10.90 -19.21 -17.81
C ASP A 44 9.67 -19.49 -16.94
N ARG A 45 9.48 -18.63 -15.93
CA ARG A 45 8.43 -18.82 -14.91
C ARG A 45 8.00 -17.52 -14.27
N VAL A 46 6.82 -17.55 -13.70
CA VAL A 46 6.29 -16.54 -12.77
C VAL A 46 6.05 -17.19 -11.42
N ARG A 47 6.28 -16.45 -10.35
CA ARG A 47 6.13 -16.95 -8.99
C ARG A 47 5.45 -15.89 -8.12
N VAL A 48 4.48 -16.33 -7.32
CA VAL A 48 3.92 -15.56 -6.20
C VAL A 48 4.27 -16.24 -4.89
N MET A 49 4.67 -15.46 -3.91
CA MET A 49 5.12 -16.00 -2.62
C MET A 49 4.69 -15.08 -1.49
N PRO A 50 4.25 -15.64 -0.35
CA PRO A 50 4.09 -14.88 0.87
C PRO A 50 5.43 -14.34 1.34
N ASP A 51 5.40 -13.29 2.17
CA ASP A 51 6.60 -12.75 2.78
C ASP A 51 7.27 -13.82 3.69
N PRO A 52 8.56 -14.15 3.46
CA PRO A 52 9.27 -15.13 4.25
C PRO A 52 9.44 -14.73 5.72
N SER A 53 9.36 -13.46 6.04
CA SER A 53 9.41 -12.94 7.42
C SER A 53 8.07 -13.02 8.16
N THR A 54 7.01 -13.51 7.50
CA THR A 54 5.69 -13.66 8.13
C THR A 54 5.79 -14.46 9.43
N PRO A 55 5.37 -13.88 10.58
CA PRO A 55 5.46 -14.55 11.87
C PRO A 55 4.71 -15.88 11.92
N PRO A 56 5.19 -16.84 12.72
CA PRO A 56 4.61 -18.18 12.83
C PRO A 56 3.15 -18.22 13.27
N GLU A 57 2.73 -17.26 14.03
CA GLU A 57 1.36 -17.13 14.55
C GLU A 57 0.35 -16.63 13.53
N PHE A 58 0.81 -16.10 12.40
CA PHE A 58 -0.11 -15.66 11.34
C PHE A 58 -0.86 -16.86 10.73
N PRO A 59 -2.13 -16.70 10.38
CA PRO A 59 -2.88 -17.71 9.66
C PRO A 59 -2.18 -18.14 8.37
N SER A 60 -2.32 -19.41 8.03
CA SER A 60 -1.79 -19.93 6.77
C SER A 60 -2.46 -19.26 5.58
N TYR A 61 -1.68 -18.91 4.56
CA TYR A 61 -2.22 -18.43 3.29
C TYR A 61 -2.83 -19.58 2.48
N ARG A 62 -3.73 -19.22 1.55
CA ARG A 62 -4.28 -20.14 0.55
C ARG A 62 -3.92 -19.64 -0.85
N SER A 63 -3.64 -20.56 -1.74
CA SER A 63 -3.29 -20.24 -3.12
C SER A 63 -4.35 -20.76 -4.09
N ASP A 64 -4.63 -19.97 -5.11
CA ASP A 64 -5.52 -20.27 -6.22
C ASP A 64 -4.80 -20.05 -7.55
N GLU A 65 -5.20 -20.75 -8.61
CA GLU A 65 -4.58 -20.65 -9.91
C GLU A 65 -5.59 -20.85 -11.04
N ASP A 66 -5.42 -20.12 -12.13
CA ASP A 66 -5.99 -20.42 -13.44
C ASP A 66 -4.86 -20.38 -14.47
N LEU A 67 -4.34 -21.55 -14.81
CA LEU A 67 -3.17 -21.67 -15.67
C LEU A 67 -3.47 -21.29 -17.12
N THR A 68 -4.70 -21.46 -17.57
CA THR A 68 -5.13 -21.10 -18.94
C THR A 68 -5.14 -19.59 -19.10
N GLU A 69 -5.65 -18.88 -18.10
CA GLU A 69 -5.70 -17.43 -18.06
C GLU A 69 -4.39 -16.78 -17.53
N GLY A 70 -3.36 -17.58 -17.23
CA GLY A 70 -2.08 -17.07 -16.73
C GLY A 70 -2.15 -16.45 -15.33
N ILE A 71 -3.01 -16.98 -14.46
CA ILE A 71 -3.29 -16.41 -13.14
C ILE A 71 -2.69 -17.25 -12.03
N LEU A 72 -1.93 -16.58 -11.15
CA LEU A 72 -1.50 -17.12 -9.87
C LEU A 72 -1.89 -16.18 -8.76
N SER A 73 -2.49 -16.70 -7.70
CA SER A 73 -2.95 -15.88 -6.58
C SER A 73 -2.72 -16.56 -5.25
N PHE A 74 -2.51 -15.78 -4.21
CA PHE A 74 -2.69 -16.25 -2.85
C PHE A 74 -3.49 -15.25 -2.02
N HIS A 75 -4.18 -15.73 -1.02
CA HIS A 75 -4.79 -14.88 -0.01
C HIS A 75 -4.42 -15.33 1.40
N GLN A 76 -4.38 -14.39 2.31
CA GLN A 76 -4.02 -14.61 3.70
C GLN A 76 -4.99 -13.86 4.62
N VAL A 77 -5.53 -14.57 5.59
CA VAL A 77 -6.28 -13.94 6.68
C VAL A 77 -5.29 -13.28 7.63
N LEU A 78 -5.56 -12.04 8.00
CA LEU A 78 -4.72 -11.31 8.93
C LEU A 78 -4.95 -11.79 10.37
N PRO A 79 -3.93 -11.76 11.25
CA PRO A 79 -4.08 -12.16 12.62
C PRO A 79 -5.09 -11.24 13.32
N TYR A 80 -5.91 -11.84 14.16
CA TYR A 80 -6.85 -11.12 15.00
C TYR A 80 -6.29 -10.99 16.41
N GLN A 81 -6.29 -9.78 16.92
CA GLN A 81 -5.92 -9.51 18.30
C GLN A 81 -7.19 -9.51 19.16
N GLU A 82 -7.27 -10.45 20.12
CA GLU A 82 -8.40 -10.48 21.04
C GLU A 82 -8.41 -9.23 21.94
N PRO A 83 -9.61 -8.67 22.22
CA PRO A 83 -9.72 -7.56 23.16
C PRO A 83 -9.16 -7.94 24.53
N ASP A 84 -8.37 -7.07 25.10
CA ASP A 84 -7.87 -7.25 26.45
C ASP A 84 -8.74 -6.53 27.50
N LYS A 85 -8.31 -6.60 28.76
CA LYS A 85 -9.03 -5.96 29.87
C LYS A 85 -9.04 -4.43 29.80
N TYR A 86 -8.15 -3.83 29.01
CA TYR A 86 -8.03 -2.38 28.86
C TYR A 86 -8.88 -1.85 27.73
N ASP A 87 -9.23 -2.71 26.77
CA ASP A 87 -10.13 -2.35 25.71
C ASP A 87 -11.16 -3.44 25.41
N PRO A 88 -12.33 -3.36 26.04
CA PRO A 88 -13.43 -4.29 25.81
C PRO A 88 -14.20 -3.97 24.52
N VAL A 89 -13.73 -3.07 23.64
CA VAL A 89 -14.47 -2.69 22.44
C VAL A 89 -14.60 -3.89 21.51
N LYS A 90 -15.82 -4.38 21.45
CA LYS A 90 -16.24 -5.42 20.51
C LYS A 90 -16.44 -4.76 19.15
N GLY A 91 -15.73 -5.18 18.12
CA GLY A 91 -16.06 -4.65 16.80
C GLY A 91 -14.99 -4.77 15.73
N HIS A 92 -13.82 -5.33 16.01
CA HIS A 92 -12.91 -5.70 14.95
C HIS A 92 -13.51 -6.81 14.12
N PRO A 93 -13.59 -6.67 12.81
CA PRO A 93 -13.85 -7.82 11.97
C PRO A 93 -12.69 -8.81 12.14
N LYS A 94 -12.98 -9.95 12.77
CA LYS A 94 -12.05 -11.11 12.89
C LYS A 94 -11.64 -11.71 11.56
N ASP A 95 -12.16 -11.18 10.47
CA ASP A 95 -12.16 -11.78 9.15
C ASP A 95 -11.51 -10.85 8.12
N LYS A 96 -10.49 -10.08 8.52
CA LYS A 96 -9.70 -9.29 7.56
C LYS A 96 -8.71 -10.17 6.82
N ALA A 97 -8.58 -9.93 5.54
CA ALA A 97 -7.66 -10.65 4.67
C ALA A 97 -7.14 -9.73 3.55
N PHE A 98 -6.09 -10.15 2.90
CA PHE A 98 -5.68 -9.61 1.61
C PHE A 98 -5.48 -10.73 0.60
N ARG A 99 -5.61 -10.39 -0.67
CA ARG A 99 -5.29 -11.24 -1.81
C ARG A 99 -4.28 -10.53 -2.71
N LEU A 100 -3.23 -11.25 -3.09
CA LEU A 100 -2.30 -10.84 -4.13
C LEU A 100 -2.53 -11.71 -5.36
N THR A 101 -2.73 -11.08 -6.52
CA THR A 101 -2.98 -11.77 -7.79
C THR A 101 -1.95 -11.33 -8.82
N SER A 102 -1.21 -12.28 -9.37
CA SER A 102 -0.36 -12.08 -10.55
C SER A 102 -1.06 -12.61 -11.78
N ARG A 103 -1.10 -11.80 -12.83
CA ARG A 103 -1.69 -12.13 -14.12
C ARG A 103 -0.64 -11.91 -15.21
N VAL A 104 -0.54 -12.83 -16.15
CA VAL A 104 0.37 -12.75 -17.29
C VAL A 104 -0.36 -13.04 -18.60
N SER A 105 0.08 -12.44 -19.68
CA SER A 105 -0.55 -12.55 -21.00
C SER A 105 -0.42 -13.93 -21.68
N SER A 106 0.32 -14.84 -21.08
CA SER A 106 0.55 -16.18 -21.62
C SER A 106 0.01 -17.25 -20.68
N SER A 107 -0.53 -18.32 -21.24
CA SER A 107 -0.91 -19.50 -20.46
C SER A 107 0.30 -20.14 -19.79
N LEU A 108 0.09 -20.75 -18.65
CA LEU A 108 1.07 -21.42 -17.83
C LEU A 108 0.94 -22.94 -17.96
N GLU A 109 2.04 -23.64 -18.10
CA GLU A 109 2.01 -25.11 -18.31
C GLU A 109 1.83 -25.89 -17.02
N LYS A 110 2.49 -25.45 -15.95
CA LYS A 110 2.54 -26.20 -14.71
C LYS A 110 2.71 -25.30 -13.52
N THR A 111 1.94 -25.57 -12.49
CA THR A 111 2.14 -24.96 -11.17
C THR A 111 2.97 -25.90 -10.31
N THR A 112 4.05 -25.41 -9.79
CA THR A 112 4.87 -26.12 -8.81
C THR A 112 4.79 -25.37 -7.49
N ARG A 113 4.43 -26.09 -6.44
CA ARG A 113 4.50 -25.55 -5.07
C ARG A 113 5.87 -25.84 -4.51
N ILE A 114 6.65 -24.79 -4.32
CA ILE A 114 8.01 -24.88 -3.79
C ILE A 114 7.99 -24.46 -2.33
N ASN A 115 8.64 -25.25 -1.47
CA ASN A 115 8.85 -24.85 -0.09
C ASN A 115 9.98 -23.82 -0.03
N TRP A 116 9.79 -22.77 0.74
CA TRP A 116 10.82 -21.78 1.01
C TRP A 116 11.56 -22.15 2.30
N ASP A 117 12.89 -22.08 2.26
CA ASP A 117 13.80 -22.23 3.40
C ASP A 117 13.50 -23.32 4.45
N GLY A 118 13.16 -24.49 3.98
CA GLY A 118 13.12 -25.68 4.86
C GLY A 118 11.92 -25.75 5.82
N ASN A 119 10.99 -24.82 5.77
CA ASN A 119 9.72 -24.93 6.50
C ASN A 119 8.57 -25.29 5.53
N PRO A 120 8.29 -26.62 5.36
CA PRO A 120 7.35 -27.10 4.34
C PRO A 120 5.90 -26.68 4.54
N GLU A 121 5.51 -26.29 5.75
CA GLU A 121 4.12 -25.99 6.06
C GLU A 121 3.75 -24.52 5.85
N ARG A 122 4.71 -23.62 5.84
CA ARG A 122 4.47 -22.19 5.95
C ARG A 122 4.70 -21.40 4.67
N MET A 123 5.60 -21.82 3.82
CA MET A 123 6.11 -21.01 2.71
C MET A 123 6.07 -21.76 1.40
N ARG A 124 4.85 -22.05 0.96
CA ARG A 124 4.64 -22.65 -0.36
C ARG A 124 4.49 -21.55 -1.40
N ASN A 125 5.49 -21.42 -2.24
CA ASN A 125 5.35 -20.59 -3.44
C ASN A 125 4.41 -21.27 -4.42
N LEU A 126 3.64 -20.44 -5.11
CA LEU A 126 2.93 -20.85 -6.29
C LEU A 126 3.75 -20.42 -7.50
N GLU A 127 4.13 -21.38 -8.35
CA GLU A 127 4.97 -21.13 -9.52
C GLU A 127 4.32 -21.73 -10.77
N GLY A 128 4.25 -20.93 -11.83
CA GLY A 128 3.83 -21.36 -13.15
C GLY A 128 4.94 -21.19 -14.17
N SER A 129 5.14 -22.20 -15.02
CA SER A 129 6.10 -22.15 -16.14
C SER A 129 5.38 -21.71 -17.41
N PHE A 130 5.99 -20.79 -18.16
CA PHE A 130 5.40 -20.33 -19.42
C PHE A 130 5.42 -21.43 -20.49
N MET A 131 4.26 -21.68 -21.08
CA MET A 131 4.12 -22.66 -22.16
C MET A 131 4.77 -22.21 -23.46
N GLN A 132 4.67 -20.93 -23.77
CA GLN A 132 5.14 -20.32 -25.00
C GLN A 132 5.85 -19.01 -24.69
N LYS A 133 6.83 -18.67 -25.52
CA LYS A 133 7.53 -17.38 -25.41
C LYS A 133 6.84 -16.32 -26.26
N GLU A 134 5.59 -16.08 -25.97
CA GLU A 134 4.82 -14.96 -26.53
C GLU A 134 5.30 -13.62 -25.96
N ASN A 135 4.74 -12.53 -26.47
CA ASN A 135 5.03 -11.22 -25.92
C ASN A 135 4.59 -11.14 -24.46
N PHE A 136 5.45 -10.59 -23.61
CA PHE A 136 5.20 -10.54 -22.18
C PHE A 136 4.52 -9.22 -21.78
N VAL A 137 3.32 -9.36 -21.22
CA VAL A 137 2.64 -8.35 -20.43
C VAL A 137 2.17 -9.02 -19.15
N GLY A 138 2.26 -8.32 -18.04
CA GLY A 138 1.79 -8.85 -16.76
C GLY A 138 1.30 -7.75 -15.83
N SER A 139 0.55 -8.15 -14.82
CA SER A 139 0.18 -7.29 -13.71
C SER A 139 0.21 -8.03 -12.38
N VAL A 140 0.30 -7.25 -11.32
CA VAL A 140 0.13 -7.72 -9.94
C VAL A 140 -0.82 -6.77 -9.25
N SER A 141 -1.94 -7.30 -8.77
CA SER A 141 -2.93 -6.55 -8.00
C SER A 141 -2.99 -7.01 -6.56
N ILE A 142 -3.38 -6.11 -5.67
CA ILE A 142 -3.67 -6.40 -4.28
C ILE A 142 -5.09 -5.98 -3.94
N GLU A 143 -5.81 -6.85 -3.25
CA GLU A 143 -7.14 -6.59 -2.72
C GLU A 143 -7.12 -6.81 -1.22
N GLU A 144 -7.72 -5.91 -0.46
CA GLU A 144 -7.90 -6.06 0.98
C GLU A 144 -9.38 -5.99 1.39
N GLY A 145 -9.72 -6.57 2.51
CA GLY A 145 -11.09 -6.53 3.02
C GLY A 145 -11.45 -7.69 3.92
N LEU A 146 -12.75 -7.99 3.96
CA LEU A 146 -13.22 -9.18 4.67
C LEU A 146 -12.87 -10.44 3.88
N ASN A 147 -12.38 -11.47 4.57
CA ASN A 147 -12.02 -12.75 3.97
C ASN A 147 -13.17 -13.37 3.16
N SER A 148 -14.40 -13.22 3.63
CA SER A 148 -15.60 -13.64 2.89
C SER A 148 -15.76 -13.00 1.51
N LYS A 149 -15.15 -11.84 1.27
CA LYS A 149 -15.11 -11.16 -0.03
C LYS A 149 -13.84 -11.50 -0.79
N VAL A 150 -12.69 -11.33 -0.12
CA VAL A 150 -11.35 -11.52 -0.71
C VAL A 150 -11.10 -12.98 -1.12
N SER A 151 -11.71 -13.97 -0.44
CA SER A 151 -11.56 -15.39 -0.73
C SER A 151 -12.48 -15.90 -1.86
N GLN A 152 -13.34 -15.05 -2.43
CA GLN A 152 -14.18 -15.46 -3.54
C GLN A 152 -13.34 -15.80 -4.77
N ALA A 153 -13.86 -16.69 -5.62
CA ALA A 153 -13.16 -17.11 -6.83
C ALA A 153 -12.75 -15.91 -7.69
N LEU A 154 -11.56 -15.99 -8.25
CA LEU A 154 -11.03 -14.99 -9.17
C LEU A 154 -12.01 -14.78 -10.33
N SER A 155 -12.69 -13.65 -10.36
CA SER A 155 -13.48 -13.24 -11.52
C SER A 155 -12.58 -12.45 -12.46
N VAL A 156 -12.11 -13.06 -13.53
CA VAL A 156 -11.35 -12.38 -14.57
C VAL A 156 -12.33 -11.69 -15.50
N SER A 157 -12.36 -10.37 -15.46
CA SER A 157 -13.23 -9.60 -16.37
C SER A 157 -12.62 -9.42 -17.75
N GLU A 158 -11.30 -9.20 -17.82
CA GLU A 158 -10.59 -8.92 -19.06
C GLU A 158 -9.20 -9.61 -19.06
N PRO A 159 -8.76 -10.19 -20.21
CA PRO A 159 -7.41 -10.73 -20.34
C PRO A 159 -6.34 -9.65 -20.22
N ILE A 160 -5.20 -9.99 -19.63
CA ILE A 160 -4.03 -9.09 -19.60
C ILE A 160 -3.51 -8.86 -21.02
N SER A 161 -3.37 -7.61 -21.40
CA SER A 161 -2.95 -7.22 -22.74
C SER A 161 -2.11 -5.94 -22.76
N ASN A 162 -1.37 -5.73 -23.85
CA ASN A 162 -0.66 -4.48 -24.04
C ASN A 162 -1.61 -3.28 -24.15
N ALA A 163 -2.81 -3.46 -24.67
CA ALA A 163 -3.81 -2.40 -24.72
C ALA A 163 -4.24 -1.97 -23.31
N GLY A 164 -4.41 -2.93 -22.38
CA GLY A 164 -4.66 -2.66 -20.96
C GLY A 164 -3.50 -1.91 -20.30
N PHE A 165 -2.25 -2.36 -20.53
CA PHE A 165 -1.05 -1.64 -20.04
C PHE A 165 -1.03 -0.18 -20.51
N VAL A 166 -1.25 0.06 -21.80
CA VAL A 166 -1.22 1.43 -22.38
C VAL A 166 -2.36 2.28 -21.80
N ALA A 167 -3.57 1.75 -21.73
CA ALA A 167 -4.71 2.50 -21.20
C ALA A 167 -4.52 2.89 -19.71
N SER A 168 -4.01 1.95 -18.89
CA SER A 168 -3.69 2.20 -17.48
C SER A 168 -2.54 3.21 -17.34
N PHE A 169 -1.51 3.11 -18.19
CA PHE A 169 -0.39 4.05 -18.19
C PHE A 169 -0.83 5.47 -18.57
N ASP A 170 -1.67 5.59 -19.60
CA ASP A 170 -2.18 6.89 -20.06
C ASP A 170 -3.05 7.56 -19.00
N SER A 171 -3.95 6.81 -18.36
CA SER A 171 -4.77 7.33 -17.26
C SER A 171 -3.94 7.74 -16.05
N SER A 172 -2.96 6.93 -15.65
CA SER A 172 -2.01 7.27 -14.57
C SER A 172 -1.17 8.50 -14.91
N THR A 173 -0.77 8.66 -16.18
CA THR A 173 -0.04 9.84 -16.65
C THR A 173 -0.88 11.11 -16.53
N LEU A 174 -2.18 11.06 -16.82
CA LEU A 174 -3.08 12.19 -16.63
C LEU A 174 -3.18 12.61 -15.16
N VAL A 175 -3.31 11.64 -14.24
CA VAL A 175 -3.33 11.93 -12.79
C VAL A 175 -2.04 12.62 -12.34
N TRP A 176 -0.87 12.13 -12.80
CA TRP A 176 0.40 12.76 -12.49
C TRP A 176 0.53 14.15 -13.10
N LYS A 177 0.06 14.34 -14.33
CA LYS A 177 0.06 15.66 -15.00
C LYS A 177 -0.77 16.66 -14.21
N GLU A 178 -2.00 16.33 -13.84
CA GLU A 178 -2.87 17.17 -13.03
C GLU A 178 -2.23 17.52 -11.67
N TYR A 179 -1.52 16.59 -11.07
CA TYR A 179 -0.80 16.81 -9.83
C TYR A 179 0.34 17.84 -10.00
N TRP A 180 1.19 17.65 -11.02
CA TRP A 180 2.33 18.54 -11.26
C TRP A 180 1.96 19.92 -11.81
N GLU A 181 0.80 20.06 -12.43
CA GLU A 181 0.31 21.36 -12.92
C GLU A 181 -0.12 22.33 -11.81
N LYS A 182 -0.32 21.85 -10.57
CA LYS A 182 -0.80 22.67 -9.45
C LYS A 182 0.25 23.60 -8.87
N SER A 183 1.50 23.18 -8.85
CA SER A 183 2.59 24.00 -8.31
C SER A 183 3.95 23.54 -8.81
N GLY A 184 4.90 24.47 -8.79
CA GLY A 184 6.28 24.23 -9.15
C GLY A 184 7.18 25.33 -8.62
N VAL A 185 8.46 25.03 -8.44
CA VAL A 185 9.48 25.97 -8.03
C VAL A 185 10.67 25.90 -8.97
N VAL A 186 11.35 27.02 -9.12
CA VAL A 186 12.67 27.12 -9.76
C VAL A 186 13.57 27.82 -8.75
N LEU A 187 14.58 27.13 -8.27
CA LEU A 187 15.48 27.62 -7.23
C LEU A 187 16.92 27.71 -7.77
N ASP A 188 17.70 28.66 -7.23
CA ASP A 188 19.14 28.78 -7.54
C ASP A 188 19.96 27.62 -6.96
N ASP A 189 19.41 26.89 -6.00
CA ASP A 189 20.00 25.69 -5.38
C ASP A 189 19.33 24.42 -5.94
N ASP A 190 20.02 23.72 -6.83
CA ASP A 190 19.56 22.49 -7.47
C ASP A 190 19.21 21.38 -6.47
N LEU A 191 19.88 21.34 -5.30
CA LEU A 191 19.62 20.33 -4.27
C LEU A 191 18.30 20.60 -3.59
N LEU A 192 18.03 21.84 -3.21
CA LEU A 192 16.77 22.25 -2.58
C LEU A 192 15.60 22.05 -3.55
N GLU A 193 15.79 22.39 -4.83
CA GLU A 193 14.78 22.15 -5.85
C GLU A 193 14.44 20.66 -5.99
N LYS A 194 15.45 19.78 -6.08
CA LYS A 194 15.27 18.34 -6.10
C LYS A 194 14.56 17.82 -4.85
N ILE A 195 14.92 18.28 -3.68
CA ILE A 195 14.29 17.91 -2.41
C ILE A 195 12.80 18.25 -2.44
N TRP A 196 12.44 19.45 -2.93
CA TRP A 196 11.05 19.88 -3.06
C TRP A 196 10.25 18.94 -3.96
N TYR A 197 10.73 18.66 -5.18
CA TYR A 197 10.05 17.74 -6.12
C TYR A 197 10.02 16.31 -5.61
N HIS A 198 11.08 15.80 -5.00
CA HIS A 198 11.09 14.45 -4.43
C HIS A 198 10.08 14.29 -3.30
N ASN A 199 9.98 15.26 -2.40
CA ASN A 199 8.99 15.19 -1.31
C ASN A 199 7.56 15.21 -1.84
N LEU A 200 7.25 16.05 -2.83
CA LEU A 200 5.93 16.03 -3.47
C LEU A 200 5.66 14.70 -4.19
N TYR A 201 6.65 14.15 -4.87
CA TYR A 201 6.53 12.83 -5.51
C TYR A 201 6.20 11.74 -4.49
N PHE A 202 7.02 11.61 -3.43
CA PHE A 202 6.80 10.61 -2.39
C PHE A 202 5.47 10.82 -1.67
N PHE A 203 5.10 12.06 -1.42
CA PHE A 203 3.83 12.37 -0.79
C PHE A 203 2.63 11.91 -1.65
N ASN A 204 2.67 12.19 -2.96
CA ASN A 204 1.60 11.74 -3.86
C ASN A 204 1.56 10.21 -4.02
N CYS A 205 2.69 9.53 -3.91
CA CYS A 205 2.74 8.06 -3.86
C CYS A 205 2.12 7.49 -2.56
N ALA A 206 2.19 8.24 -1.45
CA ALA A 206 1.74 7.78 -0.14
C ALA A 206 0.31 8.20 0.21
N VAL A 207 -0.19 9.30 -0.36
CA VAL A 207 -1.47 9.92 0.01
C VAL A 207 -2.42 9.91 -1.18
N LYS A 208 -3.48 9.11 -1.06
CA LYS A 208 -4.58 9.01 -2.03
C LYS A 208 -5.89 9.32 -1.32
N ASP A 209 -6.83 9.92 -2.05
CA ASP A 209 -8.17 10.15 -1.51
C ASP A 209 -8.91 8.84 -1.28
N GLY A 210 -9.70 8.79 -0.20
CA GLY A 210 -10.49 7.60 0.16
C GLY A 210 -9.70 6.43 0.76
N VAL A 211 -8.37 6.54 0.92
CA VAL A 211 -7.53 5.54 1.57
C VAL A 211 -7.00 6.05 2.93
N ASN A 212 -6.47 5.13 3.72
CA ASN A 212 -5.91 5.47 5.02
C ASN A 212 -4.71 6.41 4.87
N THR A 213 -4.59 7.34 5.81
CA THR A 213 -3.40 8.18 5.98
C THR A 213 -2.15 7.30 6.10
N PRO A 214 -1.01 7.68 5.53
CA PRO A 214 0.23 6.94 5.70
C PRO A 214 0.69 6.95 7.17
N GLY A 215 1.27 5.83 7.60
CA GLY A 215 1.88 5.69 8.92
C GLY A 215 3.29 6.30 9.00
N LEU A 216 4.03 5.96 10.05
CA LEU A 216 5.36 6.49 10.36
C LEU A 216 6.37 6.41 9.21
N PHE A 217 6.33 5.34 8.45
CA PHE A 217 7.19 5.10 7.28
C PHE A 217 6.44 5.21 5.96
N ALA A 218 5.34 5.93 5.94
CA ALA A 218 4.41 6.00 4.82
C ALA A 218 3.95 4.57 4.42
N ASN A 219 4.08 4.23 3.13
CA ASN A 219 3.70 2.92 2.61
C ASN A 219 4.92 1.98 2.46
N TRP A 220 6.06 2.38 2.99
CA TRP A 220 7.31 1.61 2.87
C TRP A 220 7.68 0.96 4.19
N SER A 221 8.05 -0.32 4.13
CA SER A 221 8.71 -1.03 5.21
C SER A 221 10.17 -1.25 4.81
N TYR A 222 11.10 -0.86 5.68
CA TYR A 222 12.53 -1.03 5.40
C TYR A 222 13.11 -2.31 5.99
N ASN A 223 12.36 -3.00 6.81
CA ASN A 223 12.82 -4.18 7.53
C ASN A 223 11.70 -5.23 7.67
N ASP A 224 11.11 -5.58 6.55
CA ASP A 224 10.03 -6.56 6.44
C ASP A 224 8.88 -6.26 7.44
N ILE A 225 8.27 -7.29 8.00
CA ILE A 225 7.21 -7.17 9.03
C ILE A 225 7.79 -6.65 10.36
N GLY A 226 9.10 -6.80 10.60
CA GLY A 226 9.80 -6.36 11.80
C GLY A 226 10.24 -4.89 11.79
N THR A 227 9.60 -4.03 11.00
CA THR A 227 9.96 -2.61 10.94
C THR A 227 9.87 -1.92 12.31
N ALA A 228 10.77 -0.95 12.57
CA ALA A 228 10.82 -0.25 13.84
C ALA A 228 9.47 0.42 14.15
N TRP A 229 9.08 0.40 15.43
CA TRP A 229 7.77 0.90 15.91
C TRP A 229 6.57 0.37 15.10
N HIS A 230 6.73 -0.78 14.43
CA HIS A 230 5.69 -1.46 13.67
C HIS A 230 5.02 -0.61 12.56
N GLY A 231 5.68 0.45 12.09
CA GLY A 231 5.09 1.40 11.15
C GLY A 231 3.93 2.23 11.73
N ASP A 232 3.94 2.43 13.02
CA ASP A 232 2.89 3.03 13.84
C ASP A 232 2.43 4.43 13.39
N TYR A 233 1.31 4.91 13.92
CA TYR A 233 0.76 6.26 13.68
C TYR A 233 1.05 7.13 14.89
N HIS A 234 2.13 7.91 14.82
CA HIS A 234 2.55 8.80 15.87
C HIS A 234 1.90 10.18 15.74
N MET A 235 0.95 10.47 16.62
CA MET A 235 0.21 11.74 16.62
C MET A 235 0.98 12.89 17.24
N ASN A 236 2.18 12.65 17.76
CA ASN A 236 3.03 13.71 18.34
C ASN A 236 3.77 14.55 17.28
N TYR A 237 4.00 14.03 16.07
CA TYR A 237 4.65 14.77 15.00
C TYR A 237 4.50 14.10 13.62
N ASN A 238 4.81 12.82 13.52
CA ASN A 238 5.05 12.14 12.26
C ASN A 238 3.79 12.01 11.39
N THR A 239 2.61 11.92 12.01
CA THR A 239 1.34 11.87 11.28
C THR A 239 0.96 13.23 10.71
N GLN A 240 1.26 14.34 11.40
CA GLN A 240 0.88 15.69 10.98
C GLN A 240 1.84 16.31 9.97
N GLN A 241 3.14 16.15 10.23
CA GLN A 241 4.18 16.87 9.50
C GLN A 241 4.14 16.67 7.97
N PRO A 242 3.91 15.47 7.42
CA PRO A 242 3.84 15.28 5.99
C PRO A 242 2.75 16.11 5.30
N PHE A 243 1.68 16.45 6.01
CA PHE A 243 0.56 17.21 5.46
C PHE A 243 0.79 18.72 5.43
N TRP A 244 1.84 19.24 6.08
CA TRP A 244 2.15 20.68 6.04
C TRP A 244 2.47 21.18 4.63
N LEU A 245 3.07 20.32 3.80
CA LEU A 245 3.37 20.68 2.42
C LEU A 245 2.10 20.93 1.59
N THR A 246 0.94 20.37 1.95
CA THR A 246 -0.28 20.53 1.18
C THR A 246 -0.73 21.99 1.07
N PHE A 247 -0.46 22.78 2.13
CA PHE A 247 -0.81 24.19 2.19
C PHE A 247 0.11 25.05 1.33
N SER A 248 1.42 24.77 1.34
CA SER A 248 2.42 25.55 0.60
C SER A 248 2.56 25.13 -0.86
N SER A 249 2.13 23.93 -1.23
CA SER A 249 2.28 23.38 -2.57
C SER A 249 0.98 23.33 -3.40
N ASN A 250 -0.08 23.98 -2.92
CA ASN A 250 -1.38 24.01 -3.61
C ASN A 250 -2.00 22.61 -3.83
N HIS A 251 -1.78 21.67 -2.88
CA HIS A 251 -2.36 20.32 -2.90
C HIS A 251 -3.32 20.12 -1.73
N LEU A 252 -4.18 21.11 -1.46
CA LEU A 252 -5.05 21.13 -0.29
C LEU A 252 -6.00 19.93 -0.22
N GLU A 253 -6.43 19.41 -1.37
CA GLU A 253 -7.26 18.21 -1.44
C GLU A 253 -6.61 16.98 -0.81
N LYS A 254 -5.27 16.89 -0.85
CA LYS A 254 -4.53 15.79 -0.21
C LYS A 254 -4.61 15.85 1.32
N ASN A 255 -4.84 17.03 1.89
CA ASN A 255 -5.02 17.17 3.33
C ASN A 255 -6.33 16.54 3.84
N LEU A 256 -7.29 16.25 2.96
CA LEU A 256 -8.52 15.55 3.33
C LEU A 256 -8.24 14.16 3.93
N SER A 257 -7.18 13.48 3.50
CA SER A 257 -6.76 12.22 4.12
C SER A 257 -6.46 12.38 5.62
N TYR A 258 -5.79 13.47 6.01
CA TYR A 258 -5.56 13.79 7.42
C TYR A 258 -6.85 14.20 8.16
N VAL A 259 -7.68 15.03 7.53
CA VAL A 259 -8.98 15.43 8.09
C VAL A 259 -9.83 14.20 8.38
N ASN A 260 -9.94 13.28 7.42
CA ASN A 260 -10.69 12.05 7.54
C ASN A 260 -10.14 11.15 8.68
N LEU A 261 -8.82 11.06 8.85
CA LEU A 261 -8.22 10.35 9.98
C LEU A 261 -8.68 10.93 11.32
N VAL A 262 -8.60 12.26 11.48
CA VAL A 262 -8.99 12.91 12.75
C VAL A 262 -10.48 12.76 13.00
N GLU A 263 -11.31 12.87 11.97
CA GLU A 263 -12.77 12.65 12.07
C GLU A 263 -13.07 11.20 12.45
N PHE A 264 -12.41 10.24 11.84
CA PHE A 264 -12.55 8.82 12.17
C PHE A 264 -12.18 8.52 13.64
N LEU A 265 -11.13 9.15 14.16
CA LEU A 265 -10.65 8.96 15.53
C LEU A 265 -11.49 9.71 16.57
N LEU A 266 -12.26 10.73 16.18
CA LEU A 266 -12.94 11.63 17.10
C LEU A 266 -13.92 10.93 18.07
N PRO A 267 -14.75 9.96 17.67
CA PRO A 267 -15.63 9.25 18.60
C PRO A 267 -14.85 8.51 19.70
N LEU A 268 -13.75 7.86 19.31
CA LEU A 268 -12.89 7.14 20.23
C LEU A 268 -12.11 8.09 21.15
N SER A 269 -11.62 9.20 20.61
CA SER A 269 -10.93 10.25 21.37
C SER A 269 -11.85 10.93 22.42
N ARG A 270 -13.13 11.05 22.13
CA ARG A 270 -14.13 11.52 23.11
C ARG A 270 -14.36 10.50 24.23
N LYS A 271 -14.39 9.22 23.88
CA LYS A 271 -14.49 8.13 24.87
C LYS A 271 -13.28 8.16 25.80
N TRP A 272 -12.06 8.25 25.27
CA TRP A 272 -10.83 8.32 26.06
C TRP A 272 -10.75 9.55 26.96
N ALA A 273 -11.15 10.73 26.48
CA ALA A 273 -11.22 11.93 27.33
C ALA A 273 -12.12 11.70 28.56
N LYS A 274 -13.24 11.04 28.36
CA LYS A 274 -14.16 10.72 29.46
C LYS A 274 -13.63 9.64 30.39
N GLU A 275 -13.08 8.58 29.86
CA GLU A 275 -12.63 7.42 30.66
C GLU A 275 -11.33 7.71 31.44
N TYR A 276 -10.38 8.38 30.83
CA TYR A 276 -9.08 8.65 31.44
C TYR A 276 -9.04 9.89 32.33
N TYR A 277 -9.73 10.93 31.90
CA TYR A 277 -9.64 12.23 32.58
C TYR A 277 -10.96 12.68 33.21
N ASN A 278 -12.07 11.97 32.96
CA ASN A 278 -13.42 12.39 33.34
C ASN A 278 -13.77 13.80 32.86
N LEU A 279 -13.25 14.19 31.68
CA LEU A 279 -13.45 15.51 31.08
C LEU A 279 -14.35 15.43 29.84
N PRO A 280 -15.08 16.51 29.52
CA PRO A 280 -15.69 16.66 28.20
C PRO A 280 -14.62 16.96 27.15
N GLY A 281 -14.94 16.75 25.87
CA GLY A 281 -14.04 17.01 24.75
C GLY A 281 -13.46 15.74 24.17
N ALA A 282 -12.27 15.83 23.63
CA ALA A 282 -11.56 14.71 23.01
C ALA A 282 -10.11 14.67 23.50
N TYR A 283 -9.56 13.47 23.55
CA TYR A 283 -8.15 13.22 23.83
C TYR A 283 -7.55 12.38 22.69
N PHE A 284 -6.62 12.95 21.95
CA PHE A 284 -5.85 12.25 20.94
C PHE A 284 -4.55 11.77 21.58
N PRO A 285 -4.30 10.47 21.62
CA PRO A 285 -3.12 9.90 22.28
C PRO A 285 -1.87 9.99 21.38
N HIS A 286 -0.72 9.64 21.94
CA HIS A 286 0.56 9.54 21.22
C HIS A 286 0.46 8.70 19.96
N SER A 287 -0.20 7.56 20.01
CA SER A 287 -0.42 6.70 18.87
C SER A 287 -1.92 6.44 18.66
N ALA A 288 -2.36 6.54 17.42
CA ALA A 288 -3.72 6.27 17.02
C ALA A 288 -3.76 5.72 15.59
N TYR A 289 -4.62 4.77 15.32
CA TYR A 289 -4.64 4.04 14.07
C TYR A 289 -5.90 4.33 13.26
N PRO A 290 -5.82 4.40 11.91
CA PRO A 290 -6.97 4.60 11.03
C PRO A 290 -7.80 3.32 10.85
N VAL A 291 -7.92 2.53 11.89
CA VAL A 291 -8.70 1.29 11.94
C VAL A 291 -9.51 1.26 13.22
N VAL A 292 -10.55 0.43 13.26
CA VAL A 292 -11.26 0.22 14.52
C VAL A 292 -10.30 -0.37 15.53
N MET A 293 -9.97 0.40 16.55
CA MET A 293 -9.04 -0.02 17.60
C MET A 293 -9.80 -0.78 18.68
N THR A 294 -9.34 -1.98 19.01
CA THR A 294 -9.82 -2.73 20.16
C THR A 294 -9.07 -2.38 21.43
N MET A 295 -7.83 -1.92 21.27
CA MET A 295 -6.98 -1.51 22.35
C MET A 295 -6.61 -0.04 22.23
N ASN A 296 -6.53 0.64 23.36
CA ASN A 296 -5.72 1.83 23.41
C ASN A 296 -4.26 1.43 23.16
N SER A 297 -3.60 2.06 22.20
CA SER A 297 -2.21 1.80 21.85
C SER A 297 -1.28 1.89 23.06
N TYR A 298 -1.66 2.74 24.02
CA TYR A 298 -0.93 2.92 25.27
C TYR A 298 -1.92 3.10 26.41
N PRO A 299 -2.16 2.04 27.23
CA PRO A 299 -2.95 2.18 28.43
C PRO A 299 -2.31 3.24 29.34
N VAL A 300 -3.11 4.19 29.77
CA VAL A 300 -2.73 5.22 30.72
C VAL A 300 -2.03 4.59 31.93
N PRO A 301 -0.96 5.17 32.46
CA PRO A 301 -0.46 6.53 32.16
C PRO A 301 0.85 6.60 31.35
N HIS A 302 1.28 5.58 30.67
CA HIS A 302 2.68 5.48 30.22
C HIS A 302 3.07 6.58 29.24
N TRP A 303 2.23 6.86 28.25
CA TRP A 303 2.34 7.98 27.32
C TRP A 303 1.08 8.86 27.34
N GLY A 304 0.19 8.63 28.32
CA GLY A 304 -1.10 9.29 28.44
C GLY A 304 -1.02 10.73 28.97
N TRP A 305 0.18 11.20 29.33
CA TRP A 305 0.39 12.57 29.79
C TRP A 305 0.67 13.57 28.67
N GLU A 306 0.78 13.09 27.44
CA GLU A 306 1.00 13.96 26.26
C GLU A 306 -0.33 14.61 25.83
N ILE A 307 -0.94 15.38 26.71
CA ILE A 307 -2.21 16.09 26.47
C ILE A 307 -2.07 17.17 25.38
N CYS A 308 -0.84 17.64 25.16
CA CYS A 308 -0.51 18.62 24.11
C CYS A 308 -0.76 18.09 22.69
N GLU A 309 -0.86 16.79 22.48
CA GLU A 309 -1.12 16.22 21.16
C GLU A 309 -2.54 16.47 20.68
N THR A 310 -3.47 16.69 21.58
CA THR A 310 -4.84 17.06 21.19
C THR A 310 -4.90 18.39 20.44
N PRO A 311 -4.41 19.52 20.97
CA PRO A 311 -4.35 20.78 20.19
C PRO A 311 -3.43 20.66 18.97
N TRP A 312 -2.35 19.88 19.04
CA TRP A 312 -1.45 19.62 17.92
C TRP A 312 -2.17 18.90 16.76
N THR A 313 -2.95 17.88 17.06
CA THR A 313 -3.79 17.18 16.07
C THR A 313 -4.81 18.13 15.44
N VAL A 314 -5.46 18.97 16.22
CA VAL A 314 -6.49 19.91 15.74
C VAL A 314 -5.89 21.05 14.91
N GLN A 315 -4.61 21.38 15.08
CA GLN A 315 -3.92 22.43 14.31
C GLN A 315 -4.02 22.16 12.79
N GLY A 316 -3.84 20.93 12.34
CA GLY A 316 -3.98 20.56 10.92
C GLY A 316 -5.38 20.79 10.37
N LEU A 317 -6.42 20.58 11.19
CA LEU A 317 -7.81 20.91 10.83
C LEU A 317 -8.03 22.41 10.74
N TRP A 318 -7.45 23.16 11.68
CA TRP A 318 -7.54 24.62 11.68
C TRP A 318 -6.86 25.23 10.45
N TRP A 319 -5.73 24.74 10.07
CA TRP A 319 -5.07 25.15 8.84
C TRP A 319 -5.88 24.77 7.59
N HIS A 320 -6.43 23.57 7.57
CA HIS A 320 -7.32 23.20 6.47
C HIS A 320 -8.47 24.21 6.30
N TYR A 321 -9.14 24.55 7.40
CA TYR A 321 -10.21 25.55 7.40
C TYR A 321 -9.75 26.94 6.94
N LEU A 322 -8.53 27.35 7.33
CA LEU A 322 -8.02 28.68 6.96
C LEU A 322 -7.64 28.80 5.48
N TYR A 323 -7.23 27.70 4.87
CA TYR A 323 -6.73 27.67 3.49
C TYR A 323 -7.73 27.11 2.49
N SER A 324 -8.86 26.55 2.90
CA SER A 324 -9.96 26.10 2.06
C SER A 324 -11.08 27.15 1.98
#